data_14b864626bdff5077dc58c2d8f8a36e7
#
_entry.id   14b864626bdff5077dc58c2d8f8a36e7
#
_cell.length_a   1.000
_cell.length_b   1.000
_cell.length_c   1.000
_cell.angle_alpha   90.00
_cell.angle_beta   90.00
_cell.angle_gamma   90.00
#
_symmetry.space_group_name_H-M   'P 1'
#
loop_
_entity.id
_entity.type
_entity.pdbx_description
1 polymer ?
#
loop_
_entity_poly.entity_id
_entity_poly.type
_entity_poly.pdbx_seq_one_letter_code
_entity_poly.pdbx_strand_id
1 'polypeptide(L)'
;MKKIILTVFLAASAVFVSCKNDDNVAEIKKLPKSITSVSGNLLFSYSTSGQLVKVTDKDSETEYTETIFTYDSNGKVTKFVTVYNDPAGTETQTHLVSYPTANQAKVTDEDNDYVLVNFNDKGQVLNFNNFGDVTTFTYDAKGNIVKVVDGNSTTTANYNNDKGILSGTTSPKWILLLTDFDLYYFAENNPISVTNVSEYEGTTYTYSEAYSYPVEHIIGGYPTRMSVNYTENGSTENEVYTINY
;
A
#
# COMPACT_ATOMS: atom_id res chain seq x y z
N MET A 1 74.30 11.42 -46.42
CA MET A 1 72.92 10.93 -46.37
C MET A 1 72.78 9.99 -45.15
N LYS A 2 72.24 10.50 -44.04
CA LYS A 2 72.08 9.72 -42.81
C LYS A 2 70.62 9.24 -42.77
N LYS A 3 70.40 7.93 -42.80
CA LYS A 3 69.10 7.30 -42.61
C LYS A 3 68.81 7.21 -41.13
N ILE A 4 67.75 7.85 -40.67
CA ILE A 4 67.22 7.75 -39.32
C ILE A 4 66.23 6.59 -39.34
N ILE A 5 66.49 5.53 -38.56
CA ILE A 5 65.57 4.42 -38.34
C ILE A 5 64.71 4.80 -37.14
N LEU A 6 63.42 5.02 -37.35
CA LEU A 6 62.44 5.29 -36.30
C LEU A 6 61.91 3.93 -35.82
N THR A 7 62.33 3.53 -34.62
CA THR A 7 61.82 2.33 -33.96
C THR A 7 60.51 2.72 -33.22
N VAL A 8 59.39 2.18 -33.75
CA VAL A 8 58.10 2.33 -33.11
C VAL A 8 57.98 1.27 -32.02
N PHE A 9 57.98 1.69 -30.76
CA PHE A 9 57.62 0.84 -29.62
C PHE A 9 56.09 0.72 -29.58
N LEU A 10 55.58 -0.49 -29.90
CA LEU A 10 54.19 -0.85 -29.66
C LEU A 10 54.02 -1.20 -28.18
N ALA A 11 53.56 -0.28 -27.38
CA ALA A 11 53.14 -0.57 -26.02
C ALA A 11 51.72 -1.23 -26.08
N ALA A 12 51.70 -2.53 -25.87
CA ALA A 12 50.43 -3.28 -25.69
C ALA A 12 49.86 -2.91 -24.29
N SER A 13 48.97 -1.95 -24.25
CA SER A 13 48.13 -1.66 -23.07
C SER A 13 47.10 -2.79 -22.95
N ALA A 14 47.37 -3.73 -22.03
CA ALA A 14 46.34 -4.66 -21.60
C ALA A 14 45.24 -3.88 -20.89
N VAL A 15 44.14 -3.62 -21.58
CA VAL A 15 42.91 -3.12 -20.99
C VAL A 15 42.31 -4.28 -20.22
N PHE A 16 42.50 -4.31 -18.90
CA PHE A 16 41.68 -5.12 -18.01
C PHE A 16 40.27 -4.54 -18.05
N VAL A 17 39.44 -5.10 -18.91
CA VAL A 17 38.00 -4.93 -18.80
C VAL A 17 37.58 -5.69 -17.54
N SER A 18 37.54 -4.99 -16.42
CA SER A 18 36.82 -5.43 -15.25
C SER A 18 35.35 -5.46 -15.66
N CYS A 19 34.83 -6.61 -16.01
CA CYS A 19 33.40 -6.86 -16.00
C CYS A 19 32.94 -6.68 -14.55
N LYS A 20 32.54 -5.48 -14.17
CA LYS A 20 31.55 -5.31 -13.13
C LYS A 20 30.31 -6.00 -13.70
N ASN A 21 29.98 -7.15 -13.16
CA ASN A 21 28.64 -7.67 -13.20
C ASN A 21 27.78 -6.66 -12.41
N ASP A 22 27.36 -5.59 -13.05
CA ASP A 22 26.18 -4.86 -12.64
C ASP A 22 25.02 -5.80 -12.99
N ASP A 23 24.84 -6.82 -12.15
CA ASP A 23 23.57 -7.54 -12.04
C ASP A 23 22.52 -6.57 -11.48
N ASN A 24 22.21 -5.53 -12.23
CA ASN A 24 20.94 -4.84 -12.15
C ASN A 24 19.86 -5.80 -12.67
N VAL A 25 19.65 -6.89 -11.93
CA VAL A 25 18.43 -7.66 -12.07
C VAL A 25 17.33 -6.67 -11.68
N ALA A 26 16.61 -6.16 -12.69
CA ALA A 26 15.49 -5.29 -12.47
C ALA A 26 14.60 -5.97 -11.43
N GLU A 27 14.42 -5.31 -10.30
CA GLU A 27 13.67 -5.87 -9.18
C GLU A 27 12.26 -6.22 -9.67
N ILE A 28 11.94 -7.51 -9.70
CA ILE A 28 10.63 -7.98 -10.16
C ILE A 28 9.62 -7.53 -9.10
N LYS A 29 8.86 -6.49 -9.42
CA LYS A 29 7.73 -6.05 -8.61
C LYS A 29 6.61 -7.07 -8.77
N LYS A 30 6.15 -7.64 -7.66
CA LYS A 30 4.99 -8.52 -7.65
C LYS A 30 3.74 -7.74 -7.30
N LEU A 31 2.66 -8.02 -8.02
CA LEU A 31 1.35 -7.45 -7.81
C LEU A 31 0.41 -8.57 -7.41
N PRO A 32 -0.16 -8.59 -6.20
CA PRO A 32 -1.06 -9.64 -5.78
C PRO A 32 -2.35 -9.57 -6.62
N LYS A 33 -2.85 -10.73 -7.02
CA LYS A 33 -4.15 -10.88 -7.68
C LYS A 33 -5.26 -11.10 -6.67
N SER A 34 -4.93 -11.78 -5.58
CA SER A 34 -5.88 -12.03 -4.49
C SER A 34 -5.21 -12.24 -3.15
N ILE A 35 -5.95 -11.91 -2.10
CA ILE A 35 -5.71 -12.32 -0.71
C ILE A 35 -6.97 -13.07 -0.29
N THR A 36 -6.84 -14.33 0.13
CA THR A 36 -7.98 -15.19 0.42
C THR A 36 -7.88 -15.79 1.81
N SER A 37 -9.00 -15.84 2.51
CA SER A 37 -9.15 -16.47 3.83
C SER A 37 -10.45 -17.27 3.89
N VAL A 38 -10.79 -17.77 5.06
CA VAL A 38 -12.10 -18.40 5.31
C VAL A 38 -13.23 -17.37 5.43
N SER A 39 -12.88 -16.13 5.79
CA SER A 39 -13.84 -15.04 6.02
C SER A 39 -14.17 -14.25 4.75
N GLY A 40 -13.30 -14.27 3.73
CA GLY A 40 -13.52 -13.50 2.52
C GLY A 40 -12.33 -13.50 1.55
N ASN A 41 -12.50 -12.76 0.45
CA ASN A 41 -11.52 -12.67 -0.61
C ASN A 41 -11.33 -11.22 -1.06
N LEU A 42 -10.10 -10.69 -0.98
CA LEU A 42 -9.72 -9.46 -1.65
C LEU A 42 -9.16 -9.79 -3.04
N LEU A 43 -9.75 -9.21 -4.08
CA LEU A 43 -9.33 -9.38 -5.46
C LEU A 43 -8.82 -8.06 -6.03
N PHE A 44 -7.70 -8.09 -6.76
CA PHE A 44 -7.05 -6.90 -7.29
C PHE A 44 -6.92 -6.97 -8.81
N SER A 45 -7.18 -5.85 -9.47
CA SER A 45 -6.94 -5.68 -10.91
C SER A 45 -6.04 -4.48 -11.16
N TYR A 46 -5.13 -4.60 -12.11
CA TYR A 46 -4.12 -3.58 -12.40
C TYR A 46 -4.13 -3.19 -13.87
N SER A 47 -3.74 -1.95 -14.13
CA SER A 47 -3.38 -1.50 -15.47
C SER A 47 -2.06 -2.13 -15.93
N THR A 48 -1.72 -1.98 -17.19
CA THR A 48 -0.43 -2.43 -17.75
C THR A 48 0.78 -1.71 -17.13
N SER A 49 0.58 -0.55 -16.52
CA SER A 49 1.60 0.21 -15.78
C SER A 49 1.73 -0.20 -14.30
N GLY A 50 0.92 -1.16 -13.83
CA GLY A 50 0.93 -1.62 -12.43
C GLY A 50 0.13 -0.73 -11.47
N GLN A 51 -0.74 0.14 -11.99
CA GLN A 51 -1.68 0.90 -11.17
C GLN A 51 -2.88 0.03 -10.81
N LEU A 52 -3.30 0.07 -9.57
CA LEU A 52 -4.51 -0.61 -9.11
C LEU A 52 -5.73 0.07 -9.70
N VAL A 53 -6.47 -0.64 -10.55
CA VAL A 53 -7.68 -0.10 -11.20
C VAL A 53 -8.97 -0.57 -10.53
N LYS A 54 -8.90 -1.69 -9.79
CA LYS A 54 -10.05 -2.21 -9.07
C LYS A 54 -9.61 -3.06 -7.87
N VAL A 55 -10.33 -2.91 -6.78
CA VAL A 55 -10.31 -3.82 -5.62
C VAL A 55 -11.74 -4.33 -5.42
N THR A 56 -11.88 -5.62 -5.16
CA THR A 56 -13.16 -6.21 -4.76
C THR A 56 -12.93 -6.96 -3.45
N ASP A 57 -13.65 -6.55 -2.42
CA ASP A 57 -13.78 -7.28 -1.17
C ASP A 57 -15.05 -8.14 -1.27
N LYS A 58 -14.90 -9.45 -1.16
CA LYS A 58 -15.94 -10.41 -1.48
C LYS A 58 -16.13 -11.41 -0.36
N ASP A 59 -17.22 -11.27 0.37
CA ASP A 59 -17.66 -12.23 1.38
C ASP A 59 -18.39 -13.43 0.75
N SER A 60 -19.19 -13.16 -0.29
CA SER A 60 -19.94 -14.19 -1.04
C SER A 60 -20.15 -13.76 -2.49
N GLU A 61 -20.88 -14.57 -3.29
CA GLU A 61 -21.26 -14.19 -4.67
C GLU A 61 -22.28 -13.04 -4.71
N THR A 62 -23.01 -12.80 -3.63
CA THR A 62 -24.07 -11.78 -3.52
C THR A 62 -23.73 -10.67 -2.53
N GLU A 63 -22.62 -10.78 -1.80
CA GLU A 63 -22.14 -9.78 -0.83
C GLU A 63 -20.72 -9.41 -1.16
N TYR A 64 -20.52 -8.20 -1.66
CA TYR A 64 -19.18 -7.68 -1.98
C TYR A 64 -19.17 -6.15 -2.03
N THR A 65 -18.01 -5.59 -1.78
CA THR A 65 -17.69 -4.19 -2.04
C THR A 65 -16.68 -4.11 -3.16
N GLU A 66 -16.95 -3.32 -4.19
CA GLU A 66 -16.03 -3.10 -5.32
C GLU A 66 -15.66 -1.62 -5.42
N THR A 67 -14.37 -1.31 -5.40
CA THR A 67 -13.87 0.05 -5.62
C THR A 67 -13.09 0.13 -6.93
N ILE A 68 -13.50 1.02 -7.83
CA ILE A 68 -12.93 1.22 -9.16
C ILE A 68 -12.27 2.60 -9.23
N PHE A 69 -10.98 2.64 -9.61
CA PHE A 69 -10.18 3.86 -9.68
C PHE A 69 -9.98 4.33 -11.12
N THR A 70 -10.08 5.63 -11.34
CA THR A 70 -9.77 6.31 -12.61
C THR A 70 -8.60 7.25 -12.41
N TYR A 71 -7.67 7.24 -13.38
CA TYR A 71 -6.43 8.02 -13.34
C TYR A 71 -6.36 8.98 -14.53
N ASP A 72 -5.68 10.12 -14.34
CA ASP A 72 -5.25 10.98 -15.43
C ASP A 72 -3.98 10.45 -16.13
N SER A 73 -3.54 11.15 -17.17
CA SER A 73 -2.33 10.80 -17.92
C SER A 73 -1.04 10.87 -17.12
N ASN A 74 -1.04 11.53 -15.95
CA ASN A 74 0.10 11.66 -15.03
C ASN A 74 0.06 10.62 -13.91
N GLY A 75 -0.94 9.72 -13.91
CA GLY A 75 -1.12 8.69 -12.91
C GLY A 75 -1.76 9.17 -11.60
N LYS A 76 -2.35 10.37 -11.58
CA LYS A 76 -3.12 10.85 -10.44
C LYS A 76 -4.55 10.32 -10.50
N VAL A 77 -5.09 9.90 -9.36
CA VAL A 77 -6.49 9.49 -9.26
C VAL A 77 -7.37 10.71 -9.47
N THR A 78 -8.35 10.61 -10.36
CA THR A 78 -9.33 11.68 -10.64
C THR A 78 -10.74 11.33 -10.19
N LYS A 79 -11.01 10.05 -9.99
CA LYS A 79 -12.30 9.53 -9.57
C LYS A 79 -12.13 8.15 -8.96
N PHE A 80 -12.94 7.81 -7.99
CA PHE A 80 -13.22 6.42 -7.65
C PHE A 80 -14.72 6.21 -7.40
N VAL A 81 -15.16 4.98 -7.65
CA VAL A 81 -16.55 4.55 -7.46
C VAL A 81 -16.53 3.33 -6.59
N THR A 82 -17.28 3.37 -5.49
CA THR A 82 -17.50 2.21 -4.62
C THR A 82 -18.91 1.69 -4.84
N VAL A 83 -19.00 0.40 -5.11
CA VAL A 83 -20.27 -0.34 -5.28
C VAL A 83 -20.38 -1.30 -4.10
N TYR A 84 -21.40 -1.10 -3.30
CA TYR A 84 -21.81 -2.02 -2.24
C TYR A 84 -22.92 -2.90 -2.78
N ASN A 85 -22.73 -4.21 -2.77
CA ASN A 85 -23.74 -5.16 -3.19
C ASN A 85 -24.04 -6.10 -2.04
N ASP A 86 -25.30 -6.16 -1.66
CA ASP A 86 -25.81 -7.04 -0.63
C ASP A 86 -27.17 -7.65 -1.07
N PRO A 87 -27.74 -8.62 -0.32
CA PRO A 87 -29.04 -9.21 -0.64
C PRO A 87 -30.22 -8.23 -0.66
N ALA A 88 -30.09 -7.05 -0.06
CA ALA A 88 -31.12 -6.00 -0.06
C ALA A 88 -31.07 -5.12 -1.31
N GLY A 89 -29.92 -5.06 -1.99
CA GLY A 89 -29.74 -4.29 -3.22
C GLY A 89 -28.31 -3.88 -3.51
N THR A 90 -28.17 -2.95 -4.44
CA THR A 90 -26.88 -2.39 -4.82
C THR A 90 -26.89 -0.88 -4.59
N GLU A 91 -25.91 -0.38 -3.85
CA GLU A 91 -25.64 1.05 -3.65
C GLU A 91 -24.34 1.41 -4.38
N THR A 92 -24.29 2.61 -4.92
CA THR A 92 -23.10 3.12 -5.62
C THR A 92 -22.78 4.52 -5.10
N GLN A 93 -21.53 4.73 -4.72
CA GLN A 93 -21.00 6.02 -4.26
C GLN A 93 -19.90 6.48 -5.20
N THR A 94 -19.98 7.70 -5.69
CA THR A 94 -18.99 8.30 -6.59
C THR A 94 -18.23 9.40 -5.88
N HIS A 95 -16.91 9.33 -5.95
CA HIS A 95 -16.02 10.34 -5.40
C HIS A 95 -15.15 10.95 -6.50
N LEU A 96 -15.15 12.28 -6.59
CA LEU A 96 -14.31 13.05 -7.50
C LEU A 96 -13.08 13.56 -6.76
N VAL A 97 -11.92 13.44 -7.41
CA VAL A 97 -10.64 13.88 -6.84
C VAL A 97 -10.10 15.06 -7.64
N SER A 98 -9.82 16.14 -6.95
CA SER A 98 -9.13 17.31 -7.51
C SER A 98 -7.88 17.63 -6.68
N TYR A 99 -6.96 18.40 -7.24
CA TYR A 99 -5.68 18.76 -6.63
C TYR A 99 -5.54 20.28 -6.57
N PRO A 100 -6.09 20.94 -5.54
CA PRO A 100 -6.02 22.40 -5.41
C PRO A 100 -4.60 22.93 -5.36
N THR A 101 -3.67 22.15 -4.78
CA THR A 101 -2.23 22.46 -4.74
C THR A 101 -1.40 21.20 -5.01
N ALA A 102 -0.08 21.34 -5.14
CA ALA A 102 0.83 20.21 -5.31
C ALA A 102 0.78 19.22 -4.15
N ASN A 103 0.54 19.72 -2.93
CA ASN A 103 0.58 18.96 -1.68
C ASN A 103 -0.82 18.76 -1.07
N GLN A 104 -1.88 18.85 -1.87
CA GLN A 104 -3.25 18.66 -1.40
C GLN A 104 -4.12 18.01 -2.45
N ALA A 105 -4.91 17.01 -2.04
CA ALA A 105 -6.06 16.53 -2.79
C ALA A 105 -7.35 16.89 -2.06
N LYS A 106 -8.41 17.11 -2.82
CA LYS A 106 -9.79 17.25 -2.34
C LYS A 106 -10.60 16.13 -2.95
N VAL A 107 -11.17 15.29 -2.10
CA VAL A 107 -12.08 14.21 -2.47
C VAL A 107 -13.50 14.68 -2.15
N THR A 108 -14.37 14.69 -3.15
CA THR A 108 -15.74 15.20 -3.02
C THR A 108 -16.72 14.11 -3.43
N ASP A 109 -17.73 13.86 -2.63
CA ASP A 109 -18.82 12.92 -2.90
C ASP A 109 -19.96 13.56 -3.72
N GLU A 110 -21.05 12.81 -3.90
CA GLU A 110 -22.23 13.23 -4.68
C GLU A 110 -23.04 14.34 -4.00
N ASP A 111 -22.97 14.46 -2.68
CA ASP A 111 -23.64 15.50 -1.88
C ASP A 111 -22.82 16.79 -1.78
N ASN A 112 -21.64 16.82 -2.40
CA ASN A 112 -20.62 17.87 -2.32
C ASN A 112 -19.92 17.97 -0.96
N ASP A 113 -20.07 16.98 -0.11
CA ASP A 113 -19.25 16.83 1.07
C ASP A 113 -17.84 16.47 0.67
N TYR A 114 -16.84 16.87 1.45
CA TYR A 114 -15.45 16.65 1.01
C TYR A 114 -14.49 16.39 2.14
N VAL A 115 -13.46 15.62 1.82
CA VAL A 115 -12.27 15.41 2.63
C VAL A 115 -11.06 16.08 1.97
N LEU A 116 -10.28 16.83 2.74
CA LEU A 116 -8.99 17.34 2.31
C LEU A 116 -7.89 16.40 2.77
N VAL A 117 -7.06 15.98 1.82
CA VAL A 117 -5.90 15.13 2.04
C VAL A 117 -4.65 15.97 1.86
N ASN A 118 -3.86 16.16 2.91
CA ASN A 118 -2.64 16.94 2.88
C ASN A 118 -1.42 16.02 2.83
N PHE A 119 -0.44 16.35 1.99
CA PHE A 119 0.76 15.55 1.75
C PHE A 119 2.03 16.31 2.18
N ASN A 120 3.06 15.55 2.54
CA ASN A 120 4.42 16.08 2.63
C ASN A 120 5.08 16.10 1.23
N ASP A 121 6.31 16.63 1.15
CA ASP A 121 7.07 16.73 -0.10
C ASP A 121 7.46 15.36 -0.71
N LYS A 122 7.28 14.27 0.04
CA LYS A 122 7.46 12.88 -0.44
C LYS A 122 6.17 12.25 -0.97
N GLY A 123 5.04 12.98 -0.95
CA GLY A 123 3.73 12.48 -1.33
C GLY A 123 3.07 11.56 -0.29
N GLN A 124 3.57 11.53 0.94
CA GLN A 124 2.97 10.79 2.04
C GLN A 124 1.88 11.64 2.71
N VAL A 125 0.76 11.04 3.08
CA VAL A 125 -0.34 11.73 3.74
C VAL A 125 0.09 12.23 5.12
N LEU A 126 -0.06 13.52 5.38
CA LEU A 126 0.12 14.09 6.72
C LEU A 126 -1.15 13.97 7.53
N ASN A 127 -2.26 14.29 6.91
CA ASN A 127 -3.57 14.22 7.54
C ASN A 127 -4.70 14.16 6.52
N PHE A 128 -5.83 13.65 6.98
CA PHE A 128 -7.15 13.89 6.43
C PHE A 128 -7.85 14.95 7.27
N ASN A 129 -8.59 15.82 6.63
CA ASN A 129 -9.46 16.79 7.31
C ASN A 129 -10.88 16.65 6.72
N ASN A 130 -11.77 16.13 7.55
CA ASN A 130 -13.19 15.96 7.26
C ASN A 130 -13.99 16.92 8.14
N PHE A 131 -14.35 18.09 7.62
CA PHE A 131 -15.13 19.15 8.33
C PHE A 131 -14.57 19.56 9.70
N GLY A 132 -13.25 19.47 9.89
CA GLY A 132 -12.59 19.83 11.16
C GLY A 132 -12.16 18.62 11.99
N ASP A 133 -12.67 17.44 11.73
CA ASP A 133 -12.15 16.21 12.27
C ASP A 133 -10.87 15.83 11.52
N VAL A 134 -9.78 15.69 12.26
CA VAL A 134 -8.44 15.53 11.68
C VAL A 134 -7.85 14.20 12.08
N THR A 135 -7.66 13.32 11.09
CA THR A 135 -6.85 12.09 11.23
C THR A 135 -5.42 12.37 10.80
N THR A 136 -4.43 12.09 11.64
CA THR A 136 -3.01 12.35 11.36
C THR A 136 -2.19 11.07 11.23
N PHE A 137 -1.15 11.13 10.38
CA PHE A 137 -0.30 9.98 10.03
C PHE A 137 1.17 10.28 10.32
N THR A 138 1.86 9.31 10.90
CA THR A 138 3.32 9.35 11.15
C THR A 138 3.98 8.17 10.47
N TYR A 139 5.15 8.42 9.85
CA TYR A 139 5.88 7.44 9.06
C TYR A 139 7.26 7.13 9.65
N ASP A 140 7.72 5.90 9.45
CA ASP A 140 9.13 5.55 9.67
C ASP A 140 10.02 6.03 8.50
N ALA A 141 11.33 5.78 8.62
CA ALA A 141 12.30 6.16 7.58
C ALA A 141 12.11 5.40 6.25
N LYS A 142 11.43 4.26 6.26
CA LYS A 142 11.13 3.42 5.09
C LYS A 142 9.83 3.80 4.39
N GLY A 143 8.99 4.63 5.03
CA GLY A 143 7.71 5.06 4.49
C GLY A 143 6.51 4.25 4.98
N ASN A 144 6.68 3.41 5.99
CA ASN A 144 5.56 2.71 6.61
C ASN A 144 4.84 3.64 7.60
N ILE A 145 3.51 3.55 7.67
CA ILE A 145 2.70 4.27 8.66
C ILE A 145 2.89 3.60 10.02
N VAL A 146 3.55 4.27 10.95
CA VAL A 146 3.81 3.73 12.30
C VAL A 146 2.82 4.23 13.34
N LYS A 147 2.09 5.31 13.04
CA LYS A 147 1.07 5.86 13.94
C LYS A 147 -0.02 6.58 13.16
N VAL A 148 -1.26 6.34 13.56
CA VAL A 148 -2.45 7.10 13.15
C VAL A 148 -3.13 7.62 14.40
N VAL A 149 -3.53 8.89 14.40
CA VAL A 149 -4.36 9.48 15.47
C VAL A 149 -5.64 10.00 14.84
N ASP A 150 -6.75 9.54 15.33
CA ASP A 150 -8.08 9.90 14.88
C ASP A 150 -8.98 10.16 16.11
N GLY A 151 -9.25 11.44 16.40
CA GLY A 151 -9.97 11.83 17.60
C GLY A 151 -9.34 11.24 18.87
N ASN A 152 -10.11 10.39 19.57
CA ASN A 152 -9.71 9.70 20.78
C ASN A 152 -9.07 8.32 20.51
N SER A 153 -8.80 7.98 19.26
CA SER A 153 -8.21 6.71 18.85
C SER A 153 -6.75 6.91 18.42
N THR A 154 -5.89 5.98 18.82
CA THR A 154 -4.50 5.92 18.38
C THR A 154 -4.18 4.50 17.92
N THR A 155 -3.82 4.38 16.65
CA THR A 155 -3.30 3.13 16.08
C THR A 155 -1.78 3.22 15.94
N THR A 156 -1.06 2.17 16.35
CA THR A 156 0.39 2.04 16.17
C THR A 156 0.70 0.73 15.45
N ALA A 157 1.70 0.74 14.57
CA ALA A 157 2.11 -0.43 13.80
C ALA A 157 3.63 -0.61 13.80
N ASN A 158 4.08 -1.85 13.80
CA ASN A 158 5.48 -2.25 13.64
C ASN A 158 5.63 -3.16 12.42
N TYR A 159 6.80 -3.12 11.77
CA TYR A 159 7.05 -3.78 10.49
C TYR A 159 8.34 -4.59 10.51
N ASN A 160 8.40 -5.67 9.71
CA ASN A 160 9.63 -6.41 9.45
C ASN A 160 10.46 -5.75 8.31
N ASN A 161 11.36 -6.51 7.69
CA ASN A 161 12.18 -6.02 6.57
C ASN A 161 11.74 -6.59 5.21
N ASP A 162 10.77 -7.51 5.19
CA ASP A 162 10.27 -8.08 3.95
C ASP A 162 9.34 -7.10 3.24
N LYS A 163 9.14 -7.28 1.95
CA LYS A 163 8.31 -6.40 1.13
C LYS A 163 6.85 -6.54 1.51
N GLY A 164 6.18 -5.42 1.68
CA GLY A 164 4.75 -5.37 1.89
C GLY A 164 3.96 -5.95 0.70
N ILE A 165 2.79 -6.48 0.98
CA ILE A 165 1.96 -7.20 -0.02
C ILE A 165 1.72 -6.36 -1.27
N LEU A 166 1.34 -5.09 -1.11
CA LEU A 166 1.07 -4.14 -2.20
C LEU A 166 2.24 -3.16 -2.47
N SER A 167 3.44 -3.42 -1.93
CA SER A 167 4.61 -2.54 -2.12
C SER A 167 5.03 -2.42 -3.59
N GLY A 168 4.66 -3.39 -4.44
CA GLY A 168 4.93 -3.37 -5.88
C GLY A 168 4.02 -2.46 -6.72
N THR A 169 2.88 -2.00 -6.20
CA THR A 169 1.95 -1.15 -6.94
C THR A 169 2.53 0.23 -7.23
N THR A 170 2.17 0.80 -8.37
CA THR A 170 2.50 2.18 -8.73
C THR A 170 1.38 3.18 -8.40
N SER A 171 0.28 2.70 -7.81
CA SER A 171 -0.83 3.54 -7.38
C SER A 171 -0.46 4.46 -6.23
N PRO A 172 -1.05 5.66 -6.15
CA PRO A 172 -0.99 6.48 -4.95
C PRO A 172 -1.66 5.75 -3.79
N LYS A 173 -0.88 5.26 -2.84
CA LYS A 173 -1.37 4.44 -1.71
C LYS A 173 -2.39 5.16 -0.83
N TRP A 174 -2.35 6.48 -0.79
CA TRP A 174 -3.24 7.28 0.04
C TRP A 174 -4.73 7.11 -0.28
N ILE A 175 -5.07 6.77 -1.55
CA ILE A 175 -6.48 6.61 -1.94
C ILE A 175 -7.13 5.45 -1.19
N LEU A 176 -6.35 4.45 -0.85
CA LEU A 176 -6.83 3.25 -0.17
C LEU A 176 -7.05 3.48 1.33
N LEU A 177 -6.47 4.57 1.89
CA LEU A 177 -6.76 5.03 3.25
C LEU A 177 -8.15 5.68 3.39
N LEU A 178 -8.81 5.99 2.28
CA LEU A 178 -10.18 6.52 2.23
C LEU A 178 -11.22 5.45 1.89
N THR A 179 -10.77 4.24 1.65
CA THR A 179 -11.60 3.06 1.46
C THR A 179 -11.41 2.18 2.69
N ASP A 180 -12.34 1.31 3.02
CA ASP A 180 -12.31 0.48 4.23
C ASP A 180 -11.21 -0.60 4.25
N PHE A 181 -10.13 -0.39 3.48
CA PHE A 181 -9.00 -1.30 3.45
C PHE A 181 -8.02 -1.05 4.59
N ASP A 182 -7.59 -2.12 5.23
CA ASP A 182 -6.59 -2.08 6.27
C ASP A 182 -5.29 -1.41 5.84
N LEU A 183 -4.80 -0.48 6.64
CA LEU A 183 -3.58 0.31 6.45
C LEU A 183 -2.35 -0.53 6.07
N TYR A 184 -2.34 -1.79 6.46
CA TYR A 184 -1.17 -2.67 6.43
C TYR A 184 -0.90 -3.26 5.06
N TYR A 185 -1.93 -3.45 4.25
CA TYR A 185 -1.75 -3.98 2.89
C TYR A 185 -0.93 -3.04 2.00
N PHE A 186 -0.86 -1.75 2.35
CA PHE A 186 -0.21 -0.71 1.54
C PHE A 186 1.18 -0.33 2.03
N ALA A 187 1.62 -0.88 3.15
CA ALA A 187 2.94 -0.60 3.71
C ALA A 187 4.06 -1.04 2.76
N GLU A 188 5.21 -0.38 2.87
CA GLU A 188 6.43 -0.78 2.14
C GLU A 188 6.97 -2.13 2.62
N ASN A 189 6.76 -2.41 3.91
CA ASN A 189 7.16 -3.65 4.56
C ASN A 189 5.93 -4.35 5.18
N ASN A 190 6.05 -5.65 5.46
CA ASN A 190 4.98 -6.39 6.11
C ASN A 190 4.83 -6.00 7.59
N PRO A 191 3.62 -5.72 8.08
CA PRO A 191 3.36 -5.50 9.49
C PRO A 191 3.69 -6.75 10.31
N ILE A 192 4.14 -6.57 11.55
CA ILE A 192 4.29 -7.66 12.53
C ILE A 192 3.34 -7.47 13.71
N SER A 193 2.95 -6.23 13.98
CA SER A 193 1.92 -5.93 14.98
C SER A 193 1.23 -4.63 14.67
N VAL A 194 -0.04 -4.56 15.03
CA VAL A 194 -0.85 -3.36 15.05
C VAL A 194 -1.61 -3.31 16.35
N THR A 195 -1.72 -2.14 16.95
CA THR A 195 -2.48 -1.92 18.16
C THR A 195 -3.27 -0.64 18.03
N ASN A 196 -4.57 -0.72 18.25
CA ASN A 196 -5.46 0.41 18.37
C ASN A 196 -5.86 0.57 19.84
N VAL A 197 -5.77 1.79 20.34
CA VAL A 197 -6.25 2.19 21.67
C VAL A 197 -7.23 3.34 21.46
N SER A 198 -8.45 3.18 21.93
CA SER A 198 -9.49 4.21 21.87
C SER A 198 -10.09 4.46 23.24
N GLU A 199 -10.53 5.70 23.49
CA GLU A 199 -11.23 6.10 24.71
C GLU A 199 -12.65 6.51 24.38
N TYR A 200 -13.61 5.89 25.03
CA TYR A 200 -15.03 6.24 24.94
C TYR A 200 -15.65 6.28 26.33
N GLU A 201 -16.28 7.42 26.67
CA GLU A 201 -16.94 7.65 27.97
C GLU A 201 -16.08 7.27 29.19
N GLY A 202 -14.76 7.53 29.13
CA GLY A 202 -13.82 7.22 30.21
C GLY A 202 -13.40 5.77 30.28
N THR A 203 -13.80 4.95 29.32
CA THR A 203 -13.38 3.56 29.19
C THR A 203 -12.35 3.43 28.06
N THR A 204 -11.22 2.77 28.34
CA THR A 204 -10.20 2.47 27.32
C THR A 204 -10.50 1.11 26.70
N TYR A 205 -10.55 1.08 25.38
CA TYR A 205 -10.67 -0.13 24.57
C TYR A 205 -9.35 -0.37 23.86
N THR A 206 -8.92 -1.63 23.84
CA THR A 206 -7.70 -2.03 23.12
C THR A 206 -8.00 -3.18 22.18
N TYR A 207 -7.65 -3.00 20.92
CA TYR A 207 -7.65 -4.01 19.87
C TYR A 207 -6.22 -4.20 19.37
N SER A 208 -5.80 -5.42 19.12
CA SER A 208 -4.46 -5.69 18.58
C SER A 208 -4.45 -6.85 17.60
N GLU A 209 -3.52 -6.76 16.66
CA GLU A 209 -3.23 -7.75 15.65
C GLU A 209 -1.76 -8.13 15.72
N ALA A 210 -1.47 -9.42 15.64
CA ALA A 210 -0.12 -9.94 15.52
C ALA A 210 0.00 -10.78 14.25
N TYR A 211 0.91 -10.37 13.37
CA TYR A 211 1.12 -10.97 12.06
C TYR A 211 2.31 -11.91 12.06
N SER A 212 2.19 -13.04 11.41
CA SER A 212 3.29 -13.96 11.19
C SER A 212 3.35 -14.41 9.72
N TYR A 213 4.59 -14.53 9.21
CA TYR A 213 4.90 -14.89 7.82
C TYR A 213 5.87 -16.06 7.84
N PRO A 214 5.42 -17.31 7.60
CA PRO A 214 6.33 -18.45 7.55
C PRO A 214 7.40 -18.26 6.46
N VAL A 215 8.66 -18.52 6.79
CA VAL A 215 9.82 -18.24 5.92
C VAL A 215 9.71 -18.95 4.57
N GLU A 216 9.20 -20.19 4.57
CA GLU A 216 8.96 -21.01 3.37
C GLU A 216 7.89 -20.39 2.44
N HIS A 217 7.13 -19.44 2.92
CA HIS A 217 6.13 -18.69 2.17
C HIS A 217 6.57 -17.27 1.78
N ILE A 218 7.87 -16.94 1.92
CA ILE A 218 8.43 -15.69 1.41
C ILE A 218 9.13 -15.96 0.07
N ILE A 219 8.60 -15.44 -1.03
CA ILE A 219 9.13 -15.67 -2.38
C ILE A 219 9.55 -14.34 -3.01
N GLY A 220 10.87 -14.15 -3.18
CA GLY A 220 11.42 -12.88 -3.70
C GLY A 220 11.16 -11.69 -2.79
N GLY A 221 11.09 -11.93 -1.48
CA GLY A 221 10.81 -10.94 -0.43
C GLY A 221 9.31 -10.66 -0.22
N TYR A 222 8.42 -11.28 -0.98
CA TYR A 222 6.96 -11.11 -0.86
C TYR A 222 6.33 -12.31 -0.18
N PRO A 223 5.40 -12.12 0.79
CA PRO A 223 4.70 -13.22 1.44
C PRO A 223 3.65 -13.83 0.50
N THR A 224 3.55 -15.16 0.49
CA THR A 224 2.45 -15.90 -0.16
C THR A 224 1.45 -16.46 0.85
N ARG A 225 1.77 -16.34 2.14
CA ARG A 225 0.91 -16.72 3.26
C ARG A 225 1.19 -15.82 4.46
N MET A 226 0.15 -15.45 5.18
CA MET A 226 0.25 -14.82 6.49
C MET A 226 -0.78 -15.41 7.44
N SER A 227 -0.51 -15.34 8.75
CA SER A 227 -1.46 -15.63 9.80
C SER A 227 -1.58 -14.40 10.69
N VAL A 228 -2.80 -14.05 11.06
CA VAL A 228 -3.11 -12.91 11.93
C VAL A 228 -3.83 -13.40 13.16
N ASN A 229 -3.34 -13.00 14.32
CA ASN A 229 -4.03 -13.18 15.60
C ASN A 229 -4.68 -11.84 15.97
N TYR A 230 -5.98 -11.81 15.97
CA TYR A 230 -6.79 -10.67 16.43
C TYR A 230 -7.06 -10.82 17.92
N THR A 231 -6.81 -9.80 18.71
CA THR A 231 -7.08 -9.82 20.15
C THR A 231 -7.89 -8.58 20.52
N GLU A 232 -9.07 -8.81 21.06
CA GLU A 232 -9.97 -7.80 21.59
C GLU A 232 -10.50 -8.23 22.94
N ASN A 233 -10.44 -7.36 23.96
CA ASN A 233 -10.97 -7.60 25.30
C ASN A 233 -10.51 -8.94 25.92
N GLY A 234 -9.30 -9.41 25.58
CA GLY A 234 -8.72 -10.66 26.09
C GLY A 234 -9.15 -11.91 25.31
N SER A 235 -10.03 -11.82 24.33
CA SER A 235 -10.33 -12.90 23.38
C SER A 235 -9.38 -12.82 22.19
N THR A 236 -8.89 -13.98 21.74
CA THR A 236 -8.00 -14.05 20.57
C THR A 236 -8.58 -14.99 19.52
N GLU A 237 -8.66 -14.53 18.30
CA GLU A 237 -9.03 -15.30 17.12
C GLU A 237 -7.84 -15.35 16.15
N ASN A 238 -7.73 -16.43 15.38
CA ASN A 238 -6.67 -16.61 14.40
C ASN A 238 -7.26 -16.78 13.00
N GLU A 239 -6.72 -16.07 12.06
CA GLU A 239 -7.05 -16.22 10.66
C GLU A 239 -5.80 -16.41 9.79
N VAL A 240 -5.93 -17.22 8.75
CA VAL A 240 -4.84 -17.53 7.80
C VAL A 240 -5.22 -17.07 6.41
N TYR A 241 -4.32 -16.30 5.81
CA TYR A 241 -4.49 -15.73 4.48
C TYR A 241 -3.50 -16.34 3.49
N THR A 242 -3.98 -16.63 2.28
CA THR A 242 -3.17 -17.01 1.13
C THR A 242 -3.11 -15.83 0.16
N ILE A 243 -1.90 -15.48 -0.31
CA ILE A 243 -1.65 -14.35 -1.20
C ILE A 243 -1.16 -14.89 -2.54
N ASN A 244 -1.90 -14.61 -3.60
CA ASN A 244 -1.58 -15.02 -4.96
C ASN A 244 -1.11 -13.80 -5.78
N TYR A 245 0.04 -13.97 -6.47
CA TYR A 245 0.65 -12.94 -7.33
C TYR A 245 0.51 -13.24 -8.81
#